data_cafec8a90ce7de44075521f2d0933eb5
#
_entry.id   cafec8a90ce7de44075521f2d0933eb5
#
_cell.length_a   1.000
_cell.length_b   1.000
_cell.length_c   1.000
_cell.angle_alpha   90.00
_cell.angle_beta   90.00
_cell.angle_gamma   90.00
#
_symmetry.space_group_name_H-M   'P 1'
#
loop_
_entity.id
_entity.type
_entity.pdbx_description
1 polymer ?
#
loop_
_entity_poly.entity_id
_entity_poly.type
_entity_poly.pdbx_seq_one_letter_code
_entity_poly.pdbx_strand_id
1 'polypeptide(L)'
;MDTSVRVLLVDDEPGIRHVLGALIRDFGYDVHTAESAREALEAFTATPFPIVVTDIRMPGMDGLALLERVRNQNPDTQVVMITGHGDMDNAVECLRLGAADFIAKPVNDDLLEHSLKRAAEQYSLRE
;
A
#
# COMPACT_ATOMS: atom_id res chain seq x y z
N MET A 1 -16.76 19.43 -4.13
CA MET A 1 -16.86 18.32 -3.32
C MET A 1 -15.61 17.48 -3.30
N ASP A 2 -14.99 17.48 -2.24
CA ASP A 2 -13.76 16.71 -2.15
C ASP A 2 -14.04 15.34 -1.58
N THR A 3 -13.67 14.32 -2.31
CA THR A 3 -13.75 12.98 -1.80
C THR A 3 -12.35 12.48 -1.64
N SER A 4 -11.93 12.34 -0.42
CA SER A 4 -10.61 11.84 -0.13
C SER A 4 -10.46 10.43 -0.69
N VAL A 5 -9.33 10.19 -1.31
CA VAL A 5 -9.00 8.85 -1.80
C VAL A 5 -8.67 7.98 -0.58
N ARG A 6 -9.27 6.79 -0.55
CA ARG A 6 -9.06 5.87 0.56
C ARG A 6 -7.79 5.06 0.34
N VAL A 7 -6.98 4.98 1.40
CA VAL A 7 -5.71 4.24 1.39
C VAL A 7 -5.73 3.22 2.52
N LEU A 8 -5.42 1.97 2.21
CA LEU A 8 -5.25 0.93 3.21
C LEU A 8 -3.76 0.79 3.49
N LEU A 9 -3.35 1.13 4.70
CA LEU A 9 -1.95 1.06 5.13
C LEU A 9 -1.74 -0.18 5.99
N VAL A 10 -0.81 -1.03 5.59
CA VAL A 10 -0.57 -2.31 6.24
C VAL A 10 0.87 -2.38 6.73
N ASP A 11 1.07 -2.51 8.02
CA ASP A 11 2.38 -2.67 8.63
C ASP A 11 2.21 -3.31 9.99
N ASP A 12 3.04 -4.30 10.30
CA ASP A 12 2.94 -5.02 11.57
C ASP A 12 3.61 -4.27 12.73
N GLU A 13 4.38 -3.22 12.46
CA GLU A 13 5.03 -2.42 13.49
C GLU A 13 4.16 -1.22 13.86
N PRO A 14 3.66 -1.15 15.11
CA PRO A 14 2.72 -0.07 15.48
C PRO A 14 3.32 1.32 15.33
N GLY A 15 4.59 1.49 15.65
CA GLY A 15 5.25 2.80 15.55
C GLY A 15 5.30 3.30 14.11
N ILE A 16 5.71 2.43 13.20
CA ILE A 16 5.79 2.77 11.78
C ILE A 16 4.39 3.01 11.22
N ARG A 17 3.44 2.16 11.57
CA ARG A 17 2.06 2.30 11.12
C ARG A 17 1.48 3.63 11.57
N HIS A 18 1.77 4.04 12.80
CA HIS A 18 1.30 5.31 13.32
C HIS A 18 1.90 6.50 12.56
N VAL A 19 3.21 6.48 12.37
CA VAL A 19 3.92 7.57 11.69
C VAL A 19 3.50 7.69 10.23
N LEU A 20 3.49 6.57 9.51
CA LEU A 20 3.10 6.60 8.10
C LEU A 20 1.63 6.95 7.94
N GLY A 21 0.78 6.46 8.83
CA GLY A 21 -0.64 6.80 8.79
C GLY A 21 -0.88 8.28 8.94
N ALA A 22 -0.19 8.91 9.90
CA ALA A 22 -0.31 10.35 10.11
C ALA A 22 0.18 11.12 8.88
N LEU A 23 1.30 10.69 8.32
CA LEU A 23 1.88 11.35 7.15
C LEU A 23 0.94 11.28 5.94
N ILE A 24 0.38 10.10 5.69
CA ILE A 24 -0.53 9.92 4.55
C ILE A 24 -1.80 10.73 4.75
N ARG A 25 -2.30 10.82 5.98
CA ARG A 25 -3.46 11.68 6.26
C ARG A 25 -3.13 13.14 6.01
N ASP A 26 -1.91 13.57 6.37
CA ASP A 26 -1.48 14.94 6.11
C ASP A 26 -1.44 15.26 4.62
N PHE A 27 -1.21 14.26 3.78
CA PHE A 27 -1.24 14.44 2.33
C PHE A 27 -2.67 14.60 1.80
N GLY A 28 -3.69 14.35 2.64
CA GLY A 28 -5.08 14.52 2.25
C GLY A 28 -5.85 13.24 1.95
N TYR A 29 -5.29 12.09 2.29
CA TYR A 29 -5.94 10.80 2.06
C TYR A 29 -6.74 10.34 3.28
N ASP A 30 -7.72 9.51 3.03
CA ASP A 30 -8.50 8.85 4.08
C ASP A 30 -7.83 7.51 4.36
N VAL A 31 -7.16 7.39 5.49
CA VAL A 31 -6.32 6.22 5.81
C VAL A 31 -7.03 5.26 6.74
N HIS A 32 -7.05 4.00 6.32
CA HIS A 32 -7.47 2.88 7.16
C HIS A 32 -6.23 2.02 7.38
N THR A 33 -5.97 1.63 8.62
CA THR A 33 -4.76 0.86 8.94
C THR A 33 -5.09 -0.59 9.27
N ALA A 34 -4.14 -1.47 8.98
CA ALA A 34 -4.22 -2.88 9.33
C ALA A 34 -2.86 -3.32 9.85
N GLU A 35 -2.85 -4.23 10.81
CA GLU A 35 -1.59 -4.67 11.43
C GLU A 35 -1.06 -5.97 10.84
N SER A 36 -1.79 -6.57 9.92
CA SER A 36 -1.36 -7.79 9.24
C SER A 36 -1.97 -7.84 7.85
N ALA A 37 -1.38 -8.67 7.00
CA ALA A 37 -1.93 -8.89 5.66
C ALA A 37 -3.32 -9.51 5.73
N ARG A 38 -3.54 -10.40 6.69
CA ARG A 38 -4.82 -11.05 6.87
C ARG A 38 -5.91 -10.02 7.21
N GLU A 39 -5.63 -9.14 8.17
CA GLU A 39 -6.57 -8.09 8.55
C GLU A 39 -6.84 -7.16 7.38
N ALA A 40 -5.75 -6.80 6.65
CA ALA A 40 -5.88 -5.96 5.48
C ALA A 40 -6.77 -6.59 4.42
N LEU A 41 -6.59 -7.88 4.18
CA LEU A 41 -7.38 -8.57 3.17
C LEU A 41 -8.85 -8.64 3.55
N GLU A 42 -9.15 -8.83 4.84
CA GLU A 42 -10.52 -8.82 5.33
C GLU A 42 -11.16 -7.45 5.08
N ALA A 43 -10.45 -6.38 5.40
CA ALA A 43 -10.96 -5.02 5.18
C ALA A 43 -11.14 -4.76 3.68
N PHE A 44 -10.19 -5.18 2.87
CA PHE A 44 -10.23 -4.97 1.43
C PHE A 44 -11.39 -5.73 0.78
N THR A 45 -11.61 -6.96 1.22
CA THR A 45 -12.69 -7.79 0.68
C THR A 45 -14.06 -7.19 1.00
N ALA A 46 -14.20 -6.61 2.20
CA ALA A 46 -15.45 -5.99 2.61
C ALA A 46 -15.74 -4.74 1.77
N THR A 47 -14.73 -3.90 1.53
CA THR A 47 -14.85 -2.69 0.73
C THR A 47 -13.51 -2.40 0.07
N PRO A 48 -13.36 -2.67 -1.22
CA PRO A 48 -12.07 -2.45 -1.89
C PRO A 48 -11.57 -1.03 -1.79
N PHE A 49 -10.25 -0.89 -1.70
CA PHE A 49 -9.58 0.41 -1.62
C PHE A 49 -8.91 0.74 -2.94
N PRO A 50 -8.88 2.01 -3.35
CA PRO A 50 -8.13 2.41 -4.54
C PRO A 50 -6.64 2.19 -4.42
N ILE A 51 -6.09 2.38 -3.20
CA ILE A 51 -4.66 2.29 -2.96
C ILE A 51 -4.40 1.43 -1.72
N VAL A 52 -3.41 0.54 -1.82
CA VAL A 52 -2.92 -0.23 -0.67
C VAL A 52 -1.44 0.07 -0.55
N VAL A 53 -0.99 0.43 0.65
CA VAL A 53 0.43 0.62 0.97
C VAL A 53 0.80 -0.46 1.98
N THR A 54 1.73 -1.33 1.65
CA THR A 54 2.06 -2.45 2.52
C THR A 54 3.56 -2.73 2.57
N ASP A 55 4.02 -3.14 3.75
CA ASP A 55 5.35 -3.68 3.92
C ASP A 55 5.42 -5.04 3.23
N ILE A 56 6.59 -5.41 2.73
CA ILE A 56 6.79 -6.72 2.13
C ILE A 56 6.88 -7.79 3.23
N ARG A 57 7.67 -7.51 4.27
CA ARG A 57 7.93 -8.52 5.31
C ARG A 57 6.99 -8.34 6.49
N MET A 58 6.13 -9.33 6.66
CA MET A 58 5.23 -9.39 7.81
C MET A 58 5.06 -10.84 8.21
N PRO A 59 4.83 -11.12 9.50
CA PRO A 59 4.57 -12.50 9.94
C PRO A 59 3.32 -13.06 9.29
N GLY A 60 3.33 -14.35 9.00
CA GLY A 60 2.22 -15.01 8.36
C GLY A 60 2.18 -14.70 6.88
N MET A 61 1.04 -14.23 6.39
CA MET A 61 0.92 -13.81 4.99
C MET A 61 1.74 -12.54 4.79
N ASP A 62 2.70 -12.54 3.87
CA ASP A 62 3.55 -11.39 3.63
C ASP A 62 2.93 -10.44 2.60
N GLY A 63 3.64 -9.32 2.34
CA GLY A 63 3.15 -8.30 1.43
C GLY A 63 3.01 -8.77 -0.01
N LEU A 64 3.86 -9.70 -0.44
CA LEU A 64 3.76 -10.25 -1.80
C LEU A 64 2.48 -11.05 -1.98
N ALA A 65 2.14 -11.87 -1.00
CA ALA A 65 0.90 -12.64 -1.04
C ALA A 65 -0.30 -11.70 -0.99
N LEU A 66 -0.22 -10.65 -0.18
CA LEU A 66 -1.29 -9.65 -0.12
C LEU A 66 -1.47 -8.97 -1.47
N LEU A 67 -0.37 -8.58 -2.10
CA LEU A 67 -0.40 -7.96 -3.43
C LEU A 67 -1.14 -8.84 -4.43
N GLU A 68 -0.80 -10.13 -4.48
CA GLU A 68 -1.46 -11.04 -5.40
C GLU A 68 -2.96 -11.13 -5.13
N ARG A 69 -3.34 -11.27 -3.86
CA ARG A 69 -4.75 -11.40 -3.48
C ARG A 69 -5.55 -10.15 -3.80
N VAL A 70 -4.97 -8.98 -3.52
CA VAL A 70 -5.63 -7.70 -3.80
C VAL A 70 -5.82 -7.54 -5.30
N ARG A 71 -4.79 -7.81 -6.09
CA ARG A 71 -4.87 -7.67 -7.55
C ARG A 71 -5.86 -8.65 -8.17
N ASN A 72 -5.98 -9.85 -7.59
CA ASN A 72 -6.96 -10.82 -8.07
C ASN A 72 -8.39 -10.39 -7.79
N GLN A 73 -8.62 -9.72 -6.67
CA GLN A 73 -9.96 -9.24 -6.33
C GLN A 73 -10.33 -7.97 -7.09
N ASN A 74 -9.37 -7.07 -7.25
CA ASN A 74 -9.62 -5.79 -7.92
C ASN A 74 -8.36 -5.37 -8.68
N PRO A 75 -8.28 -5.71 -9.97
CA PRO A 75 -7.07 -5.41 -10.77
C PRO A 75 -6.76 -3.92 -10.89
N ASP A 76 -7.73 -3.04 -10.62
CA ASP A 76 -7.51 -1.60 -10.73
C ASP A 76 -6.86 -1.00 -9.51
N THR A 77 -6.87 -1.70 -8.37
CA THR A 77 -6.26 -1.19 -7.14
C THR A 77 -4.76 -1.05 -7.32
N GLN A 78 -4.23 0.07 -6.89
CA GLN A 78 -2.81 0.37 -6.98
C GLN A 78 -2.13 -0.01 -5.67
N VAL A 79 -1.12 -0.86 -5.74
CA VAL A 79 -0.41 -1.33 -4.54
C VAL A 79 1.00 -0.75 -4.54
N VAL A 80 1.33 -0.03 -3.47
CA VAL A 80 2.66 0.54 -3.25
C VAL A 80 3.32 -0.29 -2.16
N MET A 81 4.49 -0.84 -2.47
CA MET A 81 5.21 -1.70 -1.54
C MET A 81 6.28 -0.91 -0.81
N ILE A 82 6.43 -1.19 0.48
CA ILE A 82 7.50 -0.61 1.29
C ILE A 82 8.53 -1.72 1.50
N THR A 83 9.78 -1.45 1.12
CA THR A 83 10.83 -2.47 1.16
C THR A 83 11.92 -2.10 2.14
N GLY A 84 12.40 -3.07 2.90
CA GLY A 84 13.52 -2.86 3.80
C GLY A 84 14.85 -3.18 3.12
N HIS A 85 15.92 -3.05 3.89
CA HIS A 85 17.26 -3.39 3.43
C HIS A 85 17.32 -4.85 3.03
N GLY A 86 17.95 -5.12 1.89
CA GLY A 86 18.14 -6.50 1.43
C GLY A 86 16.96 -7.08 0.68
N ASP A 87 15.94 -6.28 0.40
CA ASP A 87 14.74 -6.77 -0.27
C ASP A 87 14.65 -6.39 -1.75
N MET A 88 15.79 -6.09 -2.37
CA MET A 88 15.79 -5.66 -3.76
C MET A 88 15.23 -6.73 -4.71
N ASP A 89 15.55 -7.99 -4.46
CA ASP A 89 15.02 -9.09 -5.27
C ASP A 89 13.49 -9.16 -5.14
N ASN A 90 12.98 -8.89 -3.95
CA ASN A 90 11.54 -8.87 -3.73
C ASN A 90 10.89 -7.67 -4.40
N ALA A 91 11.60 -6.56 -4.52
CA ALA A 91 11.09 -5.38 -5.21
C ALA A 91 10.83 -5.69 -6.70
N VAL A 92 11.75 -6.41 -7.33
CA VAL A 92 11.58 -6.83 -8.72
C VAL A 92 10.35 -7.74 -8.84
N GLU A 93 10.21 -8.68 -7.92
CA GLU A 93 9.05 -9.59 -7.92
C GLU A 93 7.75 -8.81 -7.72
N CYS A 94 7.76 -7.78 -6.86
CA CYS A 94 6.59 -6.92 -6.67
C CYS A 94 6.13 -6.31 -7.98
N LEU A 95 7.06 -5.78 -8.76
CA LEU A 95 6.72 -5.15 -10.05
C LEU A 95 6.17 -6.19 -11.02
N ARG A 96 6.73 -7.39 -11.03
CA ARG A 96 6.24 -8.47 -11.88
C ARG A 96 4.83 -8.88 -11.52
N LEU A 97 4.48 -8.83 -10.24
CA LEU A 97 3.15 -9.18 -9.76
C LEU A 97 2.15 -8.02 -9.89
N GLY A 98 2.59 -6.89 -10.40
CA GLY A 98 1.70 -5.77 -10.70
C GLY A 98 1.66 -4.67 -9.66
N ALA A 99 2.67 -4.57 -8.78
CA ALA A 99 2.74 -3.44 -7.87
C ALA A 99 2.92 -2.15 -8.67
N ALA A 100 2.27 -1.09 -8.22
CA ALA A 100 2.38 0.20 -8.88
C ALA A 100 3.73 0.84 -8.63
N ASP A 101 4.33 0.60 -7.47
CA ASP A 101 5.60 1.20 -7.10
C ASP A 101 6.16 0.50 -5.87
N PHE A 102 7.42 0.77 -5.56
CA PHE A 102 8.00 0.35 -4.29
C PHE A 102 8.88 1.47 -3.76
N ILE A 103 8.96 1.57 -2.44
CA ILE A 103 9.73 2.62 -1.76
C ILE A 103 10.59 1.96 -0.70
N ALA A 104 11.90 2.24 -0.74
CA ALA A 104 12.84 1.66 0.22
C ALA A 104 12.78 2.41 1.55
N LYS A 105 12.94 1.67 2.64
CA LYS A 105 13.09 2.28 3.97
C LYS A 105 14.50 2.82 4.13
N PRO A 106 14.69 3.94 4.83
CA PRO A 106 13.66 4.74 5.49
C PRO A 106 12.84 5.51 4.46
N VAL A 107 11.54 5.60 4.71
CA VAL A 107 10.61 6.19 3.75
C VAL A 107 10.85 7.70 3.64
N ASN A 108 11.07 8.16 2.41
CA ASN A 108 11.19 9.58 2.12
C ASN A 108 9.80 10.17 1.89
N ASP A 109 9.47 11.23 2.63
CA ASP A 109 8.13 11.82 2.58
C ASP A 109 7.74 12.26 1.16
N ASP A 110 8.65 12.90 0.45
CA ASP A 110 8.36 13.39 -0.91
C ASP A 110 8.15 12.25 -1.89
N LEU A 111 8.94 11.19 -1.77
CA LEU A 111 8.78 10.01 -2.62
C LEU A 111 7.45 9.33 -2.35
N LEU A 112 7.06 9.22 -1.09
CA LEU A 112 5.79 8.60 -0.74
C LEU A 112 4.63 9.44 -1.28
N GLU A 113 4.67 10.75 -1.09
CA GLU A 113 3.63 11.63 -1.58
C GLU A 113 3.49 11.52 -3.09
N HIS A 114 4.62 11.53 -3.81
CA HIS A 114 4.62 11.43 -5.26
C HIS A 114 4.06 10.09 -5.72
N SER A 115 4.46 9.01 -5.06
CA SER A 115 4.00 7.67 -5.39
C SER A 115 2.49 7.53 -5.21
N LEU A 116 1.96 8.08 -4.11
CA LEU A 116 0.53 8.04 -3.84
C LEU A 116 -0.25 8.86 -4.86
N LYS A 117 0.29 10.00 -5.26
CA LYS A 117 -0.34 10.86 -6.27
C LYS A 117 -0.45 10.13 -7.60
N ARG A 118 0.63 9.47 -8.01
CA ARG A 118 0.62 8.69 -9.24
C ARG A 118 -0.36 7.52 -9.15
N ALA A 119 -0.40 6.86 -7.99
CA ALA A 119 -1.32 5.74 -7.78
C ALA A 119 -2.77 6.21 -7.88
N ALA A 120 -3.08 7.35 -7.27
CA ALA A 120 -4.44 7.89 -7.33
C ALA A 120 -4.83 8.23 -8.77
N GLU A 121 -3.92 8.81 -9.53
CA GLU A 121 -4.15 9.15 -10.94
C GLU A 121 -4.37 7.90 -11.77
N GLN A 122 -3.56 6.87 -11.57
CA GLN A 122 -3.69 5.62 -12.32
C GLN A 122 -5.02 4.93 -12.02
N TYR A 123 -5.43 4.93 -10.76
CA TYR A 123 -6.70 4.35 -10.38
C TYR A 123 -7.86 5.08 -11.08
N SER A 124 -7.80 6.41 -11.06
CA SER A 124 -8.83 7.24 -11.66
C SER A 124 -8.97 7.00 -13.17
N LEU A 125 -7.84 6.80 -13.85
CA LEU A 125 -7.84 6.55 -15.29
C LEU A 125 -8.46 5.22 -15.68
N ARG A 126 -8.52 4.27 -14.73
CA ARG A 126 -9.03 2.93 -15.00
C ARG A 126 -10.50 2.75 -14.66
N GLU A 127 -11.09 3.70 -13.98
CA GLU A 127 -12.49 3.62 -13.61
C GLU A 127 -13.43 3.72 -14.80
#